data_a0b80d02ecaa5b46acea44e163c3639e
#
_entry.id   a0b80d02ecaa5b46acea44e163c3639e
#
_cell.length_a   1.000
_cell.length_b   1.000
_cell.length_c   1.000
_cell.angle_alpha   90.00
_cell.angle_beta   90.00
_cell.angle_gamma   90.00
#
_symmetry.space_group_name_H-M   'P 1'
#
loop_
_entity.id
_entity.type
_entity.pdbx_description
1 polymer ?
#
loop_
_entity_poly.entity_id
_entity_poly.type
_entity_poly.pdbx_seq_one_letter_code
_entity_poly.pdbx_strand_id
1 'polypeptide(L)'
;TVNFIANKYMTDTYLEKRIPSGGSIAYVTSCGGLMWEKWRKEYVKVMDCKTWDEMVAFMKSVSPKDGVGVMAYTLSKRAMNYYTSLKAVEFGKRGIRVNALLPGSTDTGMKKEFEKMAGGQDNLVKENGGAGRLATPQEMADPLLFLNSGMAAFVSGLLLIADMGHNCEKTLGFCKNQLDVPAALKLYNTKFFQNKLKTNH
;
A
#
# COMPACT_ATOMS: atom_id res chain seq x y z
N THR A 1 -8.51 8.38 -2.86
CA THR A 1 -7.77 9.67 -2.84
C THR A 1 -6.78 9.75 -1.69
N VAL A 2 -7.21 9.63 -0.43
CA VAL A 2 -6.37 9.86 0.78
C VAL A 2 -5.15 8.94 0.82
N ASN A 3 -5.32 7.64 0.59
CA ASN A 3 -4.25 6.64 0.76
C ASN A 3 -3.08 6.79 -0.22
N PHE A 4 -3.30 7.37 -1.40
CA PHE A 4 -2.27 7.48 -2.42
C PHE A 4 -2.15 8.89 -2.99
N ILE A 5 -3.24 9.45 -3.58
CA ILE A 5 -3.16 10.71 -4.32
C ILE A 5 -2.67 11.85 -3.44
N ALA A 6 -3.21 11.97 -2.21
CA ALA A 6 -2.80 13.02 -1.29
C ALA A 6 -1.31 12.93 -0.92
N ASN A 7 -0.80 11.73 -0.65
CA ASN A 7 0.61 11.51 -0.33
C ASN A 7 1.52 11.85 -1.52
N LYS A 8 1.15 11.35 -2.73
CA LYS A 8 1.90 11.66 -3.95
C LYS A 8 1.91 13.16 -4.23
N TYR A 9 0.73 13.79 -4.23
CA TYR A 9 0.60 15.22 -4.50
C TYR A 9 1.41 16.07 -3.51
N MET A 10 1.26 15.80 -2.21
CA MET A 10 2.03 16.50 -1.18
C MET A 10 3.54 16.32 -1.35
N THR A 11 3.97 15.10 -1.66
CA THR A 11 5.39 14.82 -1.84
C THR A 11 5.96 15.53 -3.07
N ASP A 12 5.30 15.40 -4.23
CA ASP A 12 5.80 15.96 -5.49
C ASP A 12 5.73 17.49 -5.53
N THR A 13 4.71 18.09 -4.92
CA THR A 13 4.48 19.55 -5.01
C THR A 13 5.10 20.32 -3.86
N TYR A 14 5.18 19.70 -2.67
CA TYR A 14 5.60 20.41 -1.47
C TYR A 14 6.90 19.86 -0.87
N LEU A 15 6.95 18.56 -0.54
CA LEU A 15 8.07 17.98 0.21
C LEU A 15 9.34 17.90 -0.63
N GLU A 16 9.23 17.58 -1.92
CA GLU A 16 10.39 17.43 -2.82
C GLU A 16 11.31 18.64 -2.80
N LYS A 17 10.74 19.85 -2.67
CA LYS A 17 11.49 21.10 -2.67
C LYS A 17 12.00 21.53 -1.28
N ARG A 18 11.50 20.91 -0.21
CA ARG A 18 11.71 21.37 1.17
C ARG A 18 12.51 20.43 2.04
N ILE A 19 12.50 19.13 1.74
CA ILE A 19 13.29 18.18 2.52
C ILE A 19 14.77 18.36 2.20
N PRO A 20 15.61 18.66 3.20
CA PRO A 20 17.05 18.80 3.01
C PRO A 20 17.71 17.43 2.80
N SER A 21 18.95 17.44 2.31
CA SER A 21 19.83 16.26 2.33
C SER A 21 19.95 15.71 3.76
N GLY A 22 19.97 14.40 3.90
CA GLY A 22 19.92 13.71 5.19
C GLY A 22 18.50 13.53 5.77
N GLY A 23 17.49 14.15 5.15
CA GLY A 23 16.10 13.98 5.55
C GLY A 23 15.54 12.59 5.28
N SER A 24 14.34 12.33 5.80
CA SER A 24 13.63 11.06 5.58
C SER A 24 12.12 11.23 5.47
N ILE A 25 11.52 10.33 4.71
CA ILE A 25 10.06 10.16 4.62
C ILE A 25 9.75 8.70 4.95
N ALA A 26 8.78 8.47 5.83
CA ALA A 26 8.20 7.14 6.04
C ALA A 26 6.68 7.22 5.83
N TYR A 27 6.20 6.49 4.82
CA TYR A 27 4.77 6.37 4.55
C TYR A 27 4.14 5.25 5.36
N VAL A 28 2.86 5.38 5.68
CA VAL A 28 2.04 4.28 6.21
C VAL A 28 1.22 3.70 5.07
N THR A 29 1.61 2.50 4.62
CA THR A 29 0.89 1.79 3.57
C THR A 29 0.03 0.66 4.14
N SER A 30 0.23 -0.58 3.76
CA SER A 30 -0.47 -1.75 4.31
C SER A 30 0.13 -3.03 3.74
N CYS A 31 -0.02 -4.14 4.47
CA CYS A 31 0.17 -5.49 3.91
C CYS A 31 -0.75 -5.77 2.71
N GLY A 32 -1.90 -5.10 2.60
CA GLY A 32 -2.76 -5.13 1.40
C GLY A 32 -2.09 -4.59 0.13
N GLY A 33 -0.96 -3.88 0.26
CA GLY A 33 -0.15 -3.41 -0.87
C GLY A 33 0.94 -4.37 -1.34
N LEU A 34 1.07 -5.54 -0.73
CA LEU A 34 2.07 -6.55 -1.11
C LEU A 34 1.83 -7.07 -2.54
N MET A 35 2.86 -7.69 -3.12
CA MET A 35 2.89 -8.17 -4.51
C MET A 35 2.64 -7.08 -5.56
N TRP A 36 2.89 -5.81 -5.22
CA TRP A 36 2.73 -4.67 -6.14
C TRP A 36 3.56 -4.83 -7.42
N GLU A 37 4.68 -5.52 -7.39
CA GLU A 37 5.58 -5.75 -8.53
C GLU A 37 4.87 -6.48 -9.67
N LYS A 38 4.00 -7.45 -9.33
CA LYS A 38 3.22 -8.21 -10.31
C LYS A 38 2.20 -7.36 -11.06
N TRP A 39 1.75 -6.27 -10.42
CA TRP A 39 0.65 -5.42 -10.91
C TRP A 39 1.10 -4.01 -11.27
N ARG A 40 2.42 -3.75 -11.33
CA ARG A 40 2.96 -2.41 -11.52
C ARG A 40 2.43 -1.69 -12.76
N LYS A 41 2.10 -2.42 -13.85
CA LYS A 41 1.56 -1.84 -15.07
C LYS A 41 0.24 -1.11 -14.88
N GLU A 42 -0.51 -1.47 -13.84
CA GLU A 42 -1.83 -0.88 -13.54
C GLU A 42 -1.72 0.53 -12.97
N TYR A 43 -0.61 0.83 -12.26
CA TYR A 43 -0.44 2.12 -11.59
C TYR A 43 0.79 2.91 -12.03
N VAL A 44 1.63 2.38 -12.92
CA VAL A 44 2.76 3.15 -13.49
C VAL A 44 2.27 4.45 -14.11
N LYS A 45 1.17 4.41 -14.87
CA LYS A 45 0.64 5.60 -15.56
C LYS A 45 0.21 6.72 -14.61
N VAL A 46 -0.24 6.40 -13.38
CA VAL A 46 -0.62 7.44 -12.41
C VAL A 46 0.60 8.18 -11.87
N MET A 47 1.82 7.61 -12.00
CA MET A 47 3.04 8.30 -11.60
C MET A 47 3.35 9.50 -12.51
N ASP A 48 2.91 9.43 -13.77
CA ASP A 48 3.10 10.52 -14.76
C ASP A 48 2.08 11.64 -14.61
N CYS A 49 0.97 11.41 -13.90
CA CYS A 49 -0.04 12.43 -13.63
C CYS A 49 0.55 13.57 -12.78
N LYS A 50 0.37 14.81 -13.23
CA LYS A 50 0.93 16.01 -12.57
C LYS A 50 -0.07 16.75 -11.71
N THR A 51 -1.35 16.67 -12.05
CA THR A 51 -2.40 17.37 -11.31
C THR A 51 -3.21 16.41 -10.45
N TRP A 52 -3.85 16.98 -9.43
CA TRP A 52 -4.78 16.24 -8.57
C TRP A 52 -5.90 15.59 -9.38
N ASP A 53 -6.49 16.32 -10.31
CA ASP A 53 -7.64 15.87 -11.08
C ASP A 53 -7.29 14.75 -12.06
N GLU A 54 -6.12 14.80 -12.70
CA GLU A 54 -5.59 13.70 -13.51
C GLU A 54 -5.43 12.42 -12.70
N MET A 55 -4.83 12.52 -11.50
CA MET A 55 -4.66 11.38 -10.60
C MET A 55 -6.01 10.80 -10.17
N VAL A 56 -6.97 11.65 -9.82
CA VAL A 56 -8.32 11.22 -9.42
C VAL A 56 -9.03 10.54 -10.58
N ALA A 57 -9.00 11.13 -11.78
CA ALA A 57 -9.61 10.56 -12.98
C ALA A 57 -9.00 9.20 -13.31
N PHE A 58 -7.67 9.09 -13.29
CA PHE A 58 -6.98 7.83 -13.55
C PHE A 58 -7.36 6.76 -12.52
N MET A 59 -7.26 7.05 -11.22
CA MET A 59 -7.57 6.09 -10.17
C MET A 59 -9.03 5.64 -10.21
N LYS A 60 -9.97 6.53 -10.56
CA LYS A 60 -11.38 6.16 -10.79
C LYS A 60 -11.55 5.22 -11.98
N SER A 61 -10.78 5.42 -13.05
CA SER A 61 -10.88 4.60 -14.28
C SER A 61 -10.38 3.17 -14.07
N VAL A 62 -9.44 2.95 -13.14
CA VAL A 62 -8.84 1.65 -12.86
C VAL A 62 -9.37 0.98 -11.59
N SER A 63 -10.11 1.71 -10.76
CA SER A 63 -10.66 1.18 -9.50
C SER A 63 -11.90 0.32 -9.76
N PRO A 64 -11.90 -0.93 -9.34
CA PRO A 64 -13.08 -1.78 -9.44
C PRO A 64 -14.22 -1.30 -8.55
N LYS A 65 -15.44 -1.58 -8.96
CA LYS A 65 -16.66 -1.37 -8.16
C LYS A 65 -17.03 -2.67 -7.47
N ASP A 66 -16.38 -2.96 -6.34
CA ASP A 66 -16.58 -4.21 -5.57
C ASP A 66 -17.61 -4.09 -4.44
N GLY A 67 -18.25 -2.93 -4.30
CA GLY A 67 -19.28 -2.65 -3.29
C GLY A 67 -18.75 -2.48 -1.85
N VAL A 68 -17.57 -3.00 -1.52
CA VAL A 68 -16.96 -2.91 -0.18
C VAL A 68 -15.64 -2.13 -0.16
N GLY A 69 -15.12 -1.75 -1.32
CA GLY A 69 -13.93 -0.92 -1.44
C GLY A 69 -12.59 -1.65 -1.24
N VAL A 70 -12.57 -2.96 -1.04
CA VAL A 70 -11.35 -3.76 -0.82
C VAL A 70 -10.38 -3.63 -1.99
N MET A 71 -10.90 -3.73 -3.22
CA MET A 71 -10.06 -3.65 -4.42
C MET A 71 -9.49 -2.26 -4.61
N ALA A 72 -10.29 -1.20 -4.40
CA ALA A 72 -9.83 0.17 -4.47
C ALA A 72 -8.79 0.49 -3.38
N TYR A 73 -8.99 -0.04 -2.16
CA TYR A 73 -8.01 0.04 -1.07
C TYR A 73 -6.70 -0.64 -1.46
N THR A 74 -6.75 -1.91 -1.89
CA THR A 74 -5.58 -2.70 -2.30
C THR A 74 -4.81 -2.01 -3.43
N LEU A 75 -5.51 -1.52 -4.46
CA LEU A 75 -4.89 -0.77 -5.56
C LEU A 75 -4.17 0.48 -5.04
N SER A 76 -4.81 1.25 -4.13
CA SER A 76 -4.20 2.45 -3.56
C SER A 76 -2.93 2.15 -2.76
N LYS A 77 -2.92 1.05 -1.99
CA LYS A 77 -1.77 0.63 -1.19
C LYS A 77 -0.63 0.05 -2.05
N ARG A 78 -0.95 -0.68 -3.12
CA ARG A 78 0.05 -1.11 -4.12
C ARG A 78 0.68 0.06 -4.85
N ALA A 79 -0.12 1.02 -5.29
CA ALA A 79 0.39 2.24 -5.91
C ALA A 79 1.31 3.01 -4.95
N MET A 80 0.99 3.02 -3.65
CA MET A 80 1.82 3.68 -2.63
C MET A 80 3.14 2.94 -2.39
N ASN A 81 3.16 1.60 -2.40
CA ASN A 81 4.38 0.81 -2.28
C ASN A 81 5.30 1.02 -3.49
N TYR A 82 4.73 1.02 -4.70
CA TYR A 82 5.48 1.38 -5.91
C TYR A 82 6.05 2.80 -5.83
N TYR A 83 5.24 3.77 -5.43
CA TYR A 83 5.65 5.16 -5.29
C TYR A 83 6.78 5.33 -4.26
N THR A 84 6.71 4.62 -3.12
CA THR A 84 7.77 4.59 -2.12
C THR A 84 9.10 4.13 -2.74
N SER A 85 9.07 3.04 -3.49
CA SER A 85 10.26 2.50 -4.17
C SER A 85 10.81 3.45 -5.23
N LEU A 86 9.93 4.08 -6.02
CA LEU A 86 10.30 5.08 -7.01
C LEU A 86 10.99 6.29 -6.34
N LYS A 87 10.37 6.85 -5.30
CA LYS A 87 10.92 8.01 -4.60
C LYS A 87 12.19 7.69 -3.82
N ALA A 88 12.37 6.47 -3.34
CA ALA A 88 13.63 6.05 -2.72
C ALA A 88 14.81 6.15 -3.72
N VAL A 89 14.59 5.76 -4.97
CA VAL A 89 15.62 5.90 -6.03
C VAL A 89 15.86 7.37 -6.39
N GLU A 90 14.78 8.14 -6.59
CA GLU A 90 14.88 9.55 -6.99
C GLU A 90 15.53 10.40 -5.89
N PHE A 91 15.05 10.28 -4.65
CA PHE A 91 15.48 11.07 -3.51
C PHE A 91 16.83 10.62 -2.95
N GLY A 92 17.17 9.35 -3.13
CA GLY A 92 18.49 8.81 -2.75
C GLY A 92 19.66 9.58 -3.38
N LYS A 93 19.50 10.08 -4.61
CA LYS A 93 20.49 10.94 -5.28
C LYS A 93 20.76 12.27 -4.53
N ARG A 94 19.83 12.66 -3.66
CA ARG A 94 19.92 13.86 -2.81
C ARG A 94 20.23 13.52 -1.36
N GLY A 95 20.55 12.24 -1.04
CA GLY A 95 20.78 11.78 0.32
C GLY A 95 19.53 11.77 1.20
N ILE A 96 18.33 11.72 0.62
CA ILE A 96 17.06 11.64 1.33
C ILE A 96 16.57 10.20 1.30
N ARG A 97 16.18 9.66 2.45
CA ARG A 97 15.66 8.30 2.58
C ARG A 97 14.15 8.27 2.45
N VAL A 98 13.62 7.27 1.77
CA VAL A 98 12.16 7.08 1.63
C VAL A 98 11.83 5.63 1.89
N ASN A 99 10.98 5.40 2.89
CA ASN A 99 10.57 4.06 3.33
C ASN A 99 9.06 4.00 3.53
N ALA A 100 8.53 2.82 3.75
CA ALA A 100 7.15 2.64 4.17
C ALA A 100 7.02 1.58 5.28
N LEU A 101 6.08 1.81 6.19
CA LEU A 101 5.57 0.80 7.09
C LEU A 101 4.34 0.15 6.46
N LEU A 102 4.27 -1.17 6.52
CA LEU A 102 3.14 -1.99 6.08
C LEU A 102 2.51 -2.64 7.32
N PRO A 103 1.57 -1.97 7.99
CA PRO A 103 0.89 -2.53 9.13
C PRO A 103 0.08 -3.77 8.78
N GLY A 104 0.05 -4.72 9.70
CA GLY A 104 -1.04 -5.66 9.87
C GLY A 104 -2.28 -4.99 10.48
N SER A 105 -3.22 -5.79 10.93
CA SER A 105 -4.46 -5.29 11.51
C SER A 105 -4.21 -4.64 12.87
N THR A 106 -4.54 -3.34 12.96
CA THR A 106 -4.24 -2.48 14.11
C THR A 106 -5.52 -1.94 14.74
N ASP A 107 -5.59 -1.90 16.06
CA ASP A 107 -6.74 -1.38 16.82
C ASP A 107 -6.74 0.16 16.77
N THR A 108 -7.52 0.69 15.84
CA THR A 108 -7.63 2.13 15.55
C THR A 108 -9.09 2.52 15.33
N GLY A 109 -9.36 3.80 15.16
CA GLY A 109 -10.70 4.29 14.78
C GLY A 109 -11.27 3.67 13.49
N MET A 110 -10.42 3.09 12.63
CA MET A 110 -10.85 2.38 11.40
C MET A 110 -11.18 0.89 11.62
N LYS A 111 -11.13 0.39 12.85
CA LYS A 111 -11.34 -1.03 13.17
C LYS A 111 -12.64 -1.58 12.59
N LYS A 112 -13.76 -0.84 12.73
CA LYS A 112 -15.09 -1.27 12.25
C LYS A 112 -15.12 -1.47 10.73
N GLU A 113 -14.46 -0.62 9.97
CA GLU A 113 -14.36 -0.75 8.52
C GLU A 113 -13.54 -1.97 8.13
N PHE A 114 -12.43 -2.22 8.81
CA PHE A 114 -11.61 -3.42 8.58
C PHE A 114 -12.30 -4.71 9.01
N GLU A 115 -13.03 -4.72 10.12
CA GLU A 115 -13.87 -5.86 10.53
C GLU A 115 -14.89 -6.21 9.43
N LYS A 116 -15.55 -5.20 8.85
CA LYS A 116 -16.47 -5.40 7.74
C LYS A 116 -15.78 -5.96 6.50
N MET A 117 -14.58 -5.45 6.18
CA MET A 117 -13.78 -5.93 5.03
C MET A 117 -13.27 -7.35 5.24
N ALA A 118 -12.91 -7.73 6.46
CA ALA A 118 -12.43 -9.06 6.83
C ALA A 118 -13.56 -10.10 7.00
N GLY A 119 -14.83 -9.66 7.06
CA GLY A 119 -15.96 -10.53 7.33
C GLY A 119 -16.13 -10.89 8.82
N GLY A 120 -15.66 -10.01 9.72
CA GLY A 120 -15.83 -10.13 11.17
C GLY A 120 -14.54 -9.94 11.96
N GLN A 121 -14.69 -9.69 13.27
CA GLN A 121 -13.58 -9.43 14.18
C GLN A 121 -12.60 -10.59 14.27
N ASP A 122 -13.07 -11.82 14.34
CA ASP A 122 -12.21 -13.01 14.46
C ASP A 122 -11.31 -13.18 13.23
N ASN A 123 -11.83 -12.88 12.06
CA ASN A 123 -11.04 -12.90 10.82
C ASN A 123 -9.99 -11.78 10.80
N LEU A 124 -10.36 -10.59 11.26
CA LEU A 124 -9.44 -9.48 11.36
C LEU A 124 -8.28 -9.78 12.33
N VAL A 125 -8.55 -10.43 13.47
CA VAL A 125 -7.52 -10.85 14.42
C VAL A 125 -6.59 -11.90 13.81
N LYS A 126 -7.13 -12.86 13.04
CA LYS A 126 -6.32 -13.88 12.34
C LYS A 126 -5.33 -13.28 11.32
N GLU A 127 -5.56 -12.07 10.85
CA GLU A 127 -4.64 -11.35 9.95
C GLU A 127 -3.36 -10.84 10.65
N ASN A 128 -3.21 -11.09 11.96
CA ASN A 128 -1.98 -10.82 12.71
C ASN A 128 -1.31 -12.14 13.18
N GLY A 129 -1.54 -13.23 12.45
CA GLY A 129 -0.86 -14.51 12.67
C GLY A 129 -0.90 -14.97 14.12
N GLY A 130 0.23 -15.46 14.60
CA GLY A 130 0.37 -15.99 15.96
C GLY A 130 0.19 -14.98 17.10
N ALA A 131 0.01 -13.67 16.83
CA ALA A 131 -0.24 -12.67 17.87
C ALA A 131 -1.60 -12.88 18.58
N GLY A 132 -2.61 -13.43 17.88
CA GLY A 132 -3.94 -13.67 18.43
C GLY A 132 -4.69 -12.41 18.88
N ARG A 133 -4.22 -11.24 18.48
CA ARG A 133 -4.81 -9.91 18.79
C ARG A 133 -4.51 -8.90 17.69
N LEU A 134 -5.21 -7.79 17.71
CA LEU A 134 -4.82 -6.63 16.91
C LEU A 134 -3.54 -6.00 17.49
N ALA A 135 -2.75 -5.39 16.61
CA ALA A 135 -1.65 -4.55 17.04
C ALA A 135 -2.16 -3.26 17.69
N THR A 136 -1.40 -2.69 18.60
CA THR A 136 -1.67 -1.36 19.13
C THR A 136 -1.12 -0.28 18.20
N PRO A 137 -1.65 0.95 18.23
CA PRO A 137 -1.06 2.08 17.51
C PRO A 137 0.41 2.31 17.84
N GLN A 138 0.83 2.09 19.09
CA GLN A 138 2.21 2.26 19.54
C GLN A 138 3.14 1.27 18.83
N GLU A 139 2.73 0.00 18.69
CA GLU A 139 3.51 -1.01 17.97
C GLU A 139 3.73 -0.66 16.50
N MET A 140 2.90 0.23 15.93
CA MET A 140 3.10 0.78 14.59
C MET A 140 3.91 2.08 14.59
N ALA A 141 3.82 2.87 15.67
CA ALA A 141 4.57 4.12 15.79
C ALA A 141 6.08 3.88 15.97
N ASP A 142 6.47 2.87 16.74
CA ASP A 142 7.88 2.57 17.03
C ASP A 142 8.70 2.24 15.76
N PRO A 143 8.27 1.34 14.86
CA PRO A 143 8.97 1.11 13.61
C PRO A 143 8.95 2.32 12.67
N LEU A 144 7.91 3.17 12.68
CA LEU A 144 7.92 4.44 11.93
C LEU A 144 8.99 5.39 12.46
N LEU A 145 9.11 5.49 13.77
CA LEU A 145 10.15 6.30 14.43
C LEU A 145 11.54 5.79 14.05
N PHE A 146 11.76 4.46 14.09
CA PHE A 146 13.00 3.85 13.61
C PHE A 146 13.32 4.27 12.16
N LEU A 147 12.39 4.13 11.23
CA LEU A 147 12.59 4.45 9.82
C LEU A 147 12.98 5.94 9.60
N ASN A 148 12.51 6.83 10.45
CA ASN A 148 12.82 8.26 10.38
C ASN A 148 14.01 8.69 11.24
N SER A 149 14.57 7.80 12.06
CA SER A 149 15.71 8.07 12.94
C SER A 149 17.06 7.88 12.26
N GLY A 150 18.13 8.30 12.94
CA GLY A 150 19.52 8.02 12.54
C GLY A 150 19.88 6.53 12.56
N MET A 151 19.14 5.70 13.30
CA MET A 151 19.34 4.24 13.30
C MET A 151 19.09 3.61 11.93
N ALA A 152 18.26 4.23 11.11
CA ALA A 152 17.98 3.79 9.75
C ALA A 152 18.80 4.57 8.68
N ALA A 153 19.98 5.09 9.03
CA ALA A 153 20.76 6.00 8.18
C ALA A 153 21.08 5.45 6.78
N PHE A 154 21.19 4.14 6.62
CA PHE A 154 21.45 3.49 5.33
C PHE A 154 20.27 2.67 4.81
N VAL A 155 19.06 2.90 5.35
CA VAL A 155 17.82 2.20 4.97
C VAL A 155 16.96 3.11 4.12
N SER A 156 16.83 2.80 2.82
CA SER A 156 15.94 3.50 1.89
C SER A 156 15.32 2.50 0.91
N GLY A 157 14.05 2.68 0.57
CA GLY A 157 13.29 1.76 -0.28
C GLY A 157 12.72 0.56 0.49
N LEU A 158 12.85 0.52 1.82
CA LEU A 158 12.33 -0.56 2.64
C LEU A 158 10.80 -0.44 2.74
N LEU A 159 10.13 -1.56 2.46
CA LEU A 159 8.73 -1.79 2.75
C LEU A 159 8.66 -2.69 3.99
N LEU A 160 8.68 -2.07 5.17
CA LEU A 160 8.76 -2.76 6.47
C LEU A 160 7.40 -3.35 6.85
N ILE A 161 7.30 -4.67 6.81
CA ILE A 161 6.09 -5.38 7.22
C ILE A 161 6.07 -5.49 8.75
N ALA A 162 4.96 -5.08 9.37
CA ALA A 162 4.71 -5.16 10.81
C ALA A 162 3.36 -5.88 11.05
N ASP A 163 3.36 -7.21 10.96
CA ASP A 163 2.17 -8.07 10.99
C ASP A 163 2.34 -9.35 11.82
N MET A 164 3.32 -9.38 12.71
CA MET A 164 3.69 -10.56 13.53
C MET A 164 3.90 -11.85 12.72
N GLY A 165 4.44 -11.71 11.50
CA GLY A 165 4.77 -12.84 10.65
C GLY A 165 3.61 -13.41 9.84
N HIS A 166 2.43 -12.80 9.86
CA HIS A 166 1.29 -13.31 9.10
C HIS A 166 1.57 -13.41 7.59
N ASN A 167 2.33 -12.46 7.02
CA ASN A 167 2.74 -12.58 5.63
C ASN A 167 3.70 -13.76 5.41
N CYS A 168 4.52 -14.10 6.40
CA CYS A 168 5.37 -15.29 6.34
C CYS A 168 4.52 -16.58 6.38
N GLU A 169 3.49 -16.64 7.23
CA GLU A 169 2.54 -17.76 7.25
C GLU A 169 1.87 -17.98 5.89
N LYS A 170 1.45 -16.89 5.24
CA LYS A 170 0.89 -16.95 3.87
C LYS A 170 1.90 -17.46 2.84
N THR A 171 3.12 -16.96 2.91
CA THR A 171 4.20 -17.31 1.97
C THR A 171 4.59 -18.79 2.11
N LEU A 172 4.61 -19.31 3.34
CA LEU A 172 4.92 -20.69 3.66
C LEU A 172 3.74 -21.65 3.50
N GLY A 173 2.53 -21.13 3.23
CA GLY A 173 1.31 -21.93 3.07
C GLY A 173 0.73 -22.45 4.40
N PHE A 174 1.10 -21.86 5.53
CA PHE A 174 0.57 -22.24 6.85
C PHE A 174 -0.85 -21.72 7.09
N CYS A 175 -1.24 -20.65 6.41
CA CYS A 175 -2.62 -20.19 6.38
C CYS A 175 -3.13 -20.05 4.95
N LYS A 176 -4.43 -20.35 4.77
CA LYS A 176 -5.10 -20.08 3.49
C LYS A 176 -5.19 -18.57 3.29
N ASN A 177 -4.81 -18.08 2.12
CA ASN A 177 -5.08 -16.71 1.73
C ASN A 177 -6.60 -16.50 1.74
N GLN A 178 -7.13 -15.81 2.76
CA GLN A 178 -8.55 -15.47 2.82
C GLN A 178 -8.95 -14.49 1.71
N LEU A 179 -7.98 -13.72 1.24
CA LEU A 179 -8.05 -12.94 0.01
C LEU A 179 -7.14 -13.61 -1.02
N ASP A 180 -7.61 -14.70 -1.63
CA ASP A 180 -7.01 -15.14 -2.89
C ASP A 180 -7.39 -14.13 -3.99
N VAL A 181 -6.86 -12.92 -3.79
CA VAL A 181 -6.92 -11.79 -4.72
C VAL A 181 -6.53 -12.22 -6.14
N PRO A 182 -5.66 -13.25 -6.39
CA PRO A 182 -5.46 -13.78 -7.71
C PRO A 182 -6.70 -14.35 -8.40
N ALA A 183 -7.61 -14.99 -7.67
CA ALA A 183 -8.82 -15.53 -8.28
C ALA A 183 -9.83 -14.43 -8.62
N ALA A 184 -10.04 -13.47 -7.72
CA ALA A 184 -10.90 -12.32 -7.98
C ALA A 184 -10.33 -11.40 -9.06
N LEU A 185 -9.00 -11.19 -9.09
CA LEU A 185 -8.30 -10.41 -10.13
C LEU A 185 -8.17 -11.17 -11.45
N LYS A 186 -8.05 -12.50 -11.48
CA LYS A 186 -8.17 -13.28 -12.73
C LYS A 186 -9.56 -13.10 -13.34
N LEU A 187 -10.61 -13.12 -12.53
CA LEU A 187 -11.98 -12.86 -13.00
C LEU A 187 -12.16 -11.43 -13.51
N TYR A 188 -11.54 -10.47 -12.83
CA TYR A 188 -11.56 -9.05 -13.19
C TYR A 188 -10.75 -8.77 -14.45
N ASN A 189 -9.54 -9.28 -14.54
CA ASN A 189 -8.68 -9.11 -15.72
C ASN A 189 -9.29 -9.75 -16.97
N THR A 190 -9.96 -10.90 -16.86
CA THR A 190 -10.64 -11.52 -18.01
C THR A 190 -11.79 -10.63 -18.53
N LYS A 191 -12.57 -10.03 -17.65
CA LYS A 191 -13.66 -9.13 -18.04
C LYS A 191 -13.15 -7.75 -18.53
N PHE A 192 -12.14 -7.20 -17.87
CA PHE A 192 -11.58 -5.89 -18.21
C PHE A 192 -10.82 -5.93 -19.55
N PHE A 193 -9.98 -6.94 -19.77
CA PHE A 193 -9.27 -7.12 -21.04
C PHE A 193 -10.20 -7.52 -22.18
N GLN A 194 -11.22 -8.34 -21.94
CA GLN A 194 -12.21 -8.68 -22.96
C GLN A 194 -13.06 -7.48 -23.40
N ASN A 195 -13.39 -6.55 -22.49
CA ASN A 195 -14.10 -5.34 -22.86
C ASN A 195 -13.22 -4.34 -23.63
N LYS A 196 -11.91 -4.30 -23.34
CA LYS A 196 -10.97 -3.42 -24.06
C LYS A 196 -10.66 -3.92 -25.48
N LEU A 197 -10.73 -5.23 -25.72
CA LEU A 197 -10.57 -5.81 -27.06
C LEU A 197 -11.81 -5.61 -27.93
N LYS A 198 -13.00 -5.40 -27.33
CA LYS A 198 -14.25 -5.12 -28.04
C LYS A 198 -14.47 -3.65 -28.44
N THR A 199 -13.69 -2.72 -27.88
CA THR A 199 -13.80 -1.28 -28.17
C THR A 199 -12.76 -0.76 -29.16
N ASN A 200 -11.90 -1.65 -29.70
CA ASN A 200 -10.89 -1.32 -30.71
C ASN A 200 -11.15 -2.00 -32.07
N HIS A 201 -12.43 -2.29 -32.38
CA HIS A 201 -12.91 -2.63 -33.73
C HIS A 201 -14.03 -1.71 -34.17
#